data_d914d17d778b64a42cedc53218a98895
#
_entry.id   d914d17d778b64a42cedc53218a98895
#
_cell.length_a   1.000
_cell.length_b   1.000
_cell.length_c   1.000
_cell.angle_alpha   90.00
_cell.angle_beta   90.00
_cell.angle_gamma   90.00
#
_symmetry.space_group_name_H-M   'P 1'
#
loop_
_entity.id
_entity.type
_entity.pdbx_description
1 polymer ?
#
loop_
_entity_poly.entity_id
_entity_poly.type
_entity_poly.pdbx_seq_one_letter_code
_entity_poly.pdbx_strand_id
1 'polypeptide(L)'
;SNMSKSLPTTNAKTVTVREQEADTIRVYVPISRRRVAEGSLALSKAQLLAGGWTCRHVAGGWLAPSGQAITEPVDEYEFLVNRDKAQAVRHYLIALSEELLAAGEQAVLLVVLHSRGPTITYTLS
;
A
#
# COMPACT_ATOMS: atom_id res chain seq x y z
N SER A 1 -20.06 8.05 3.20
CA SER A 1 -20.12 8.46 4.60
C SER A 1 -19.57 7.39 5.51
N ASN A 2 -19.04 7.78 6.63
CA ASN A 2 -18.47 6.87 7.60
C ASN A 2 -19.45 6.65 8.76
N MET A 3 -19.64 5.38 9.13
CA MET A 3 -20.44 5.02 10.30
C MET A 3 -19.53 4.31 11.29
N SER A 4 -19.64 4.70 12.55
CA SER A 4 -18.87 4.09 13.64
C SER A 4 -19.82 3.61 14.73
N LYS A 5 -19.57 2.41 15.23
CA LYS A 5 -20.26 1.81 16.38
C LYS A 5 -19.22 1.28 17.36
N SER A 6 -19.49 1.42 18.62
CA SER A 6 -18.67 0.83 19.67
C SER A 6 -19.37 -0.39 20.24
N LEU A 7 -18.65 -1.51 20.32
CA LEU A 7 -19.12 -2.78 20.89
C LEU A 7 -18.30 -3.09 22.13
N PRO A 8 -18.93 -3.38 23.28
CA PRO A 8 -18.19 -3.73 24.48
C PRO A 8 -17.48 -5.07 24.32
N THR A 9 -16.33 -5.20 24.95
CA THR A 9 -15.56 -6.44 25.07
C THR A 9 -15.45 -6.85 26.53
N THR A 10 -15.06 -8.13 26.78
CA THR A 10 -14.90 -8.67 28.13
C THR A 10 -13.80 -8.00 28.93
N ASN A 11 -12.85 -7.28 28.30
CA ASN A 11 -11.72 -6.62 28.95
C ASN A 11 -11.94 -5.12 29.16
N ALA A 12 -13.18 -4.66 29.23
CA ALA A 12 -13.55 -3.25 29.33
C ALA A 12 -13.05 -2.36 28.18
N LYS A 13 -12.53 -2.97 27.10
CA LYS A 13 -12.21 -2.29 25.86
C LYS A 13 -13.40 -2.34 24.92
N THR A 14 -13.45 -1.43 23.98
CA THR A 14 -14.48 -1.40 22.96
C THR A 14 -13.89 -1.70 21.59
N VAL A 15 -14.70 -2.33 20.75
CA VAL A 15 -14.38 -2.48 19.32
C VAL A 15 -15.16 -1.41 18.58
N THR A 16 -14.44 -0.57 17.84
CA THR A 16 -15.07 0.40 16.96
C THR A 16 -15.20 -0.21 15.58
N VAL A 17 -16.41 -0.25 15.06
CA VAL A 17 -16.70 -0.73 13.71
C VAL A 17 -16.91 0.49 12.82
N ARG A 18 -16.17 0.54 11.71
CA ARG A 18 -16.25 1.65 10.76
C ARG A 18 -16.48 1.12 9.36
N GLU A 19 -17.47 1.68 8.69
CA GLU A 19 -17.68 1.48 7.27
C GLU A 19 -17.21 2.72 6.52
N GLN A 20 -16.41 2.50 5.47
CA GLN A 20 -15.89 3.59 4.65
C GLN A 20 -15.64 3.12 3.23
N GLU A 21 -15.75 4.03 2.27
CA GLU A 21 -15.29 3.78 0.92
C GLU A 21 -13.77 3.91 0.88
N ALA A 22 -13.10 2.86 0.43
CA ALA A 22 -11.66 2.80 0.42
C ALA A 22 -11.14 2.09 -0.83
N ASP A 23 -9.93 2.47 -1.22
CA ASP A 23 -9.16 1.78 -2.24
C ASP A 23 -7.98 1.08 -1.57
N THR A 24 -7.59 -0.06 -2.13
CA THR A 24 -6.34 -0.73 -1.78
C THR A 24 -5.32 -0.41 -2.86
N ILE A 25 -4.16 0.10 -2.46
CA ILE A 25 -3.07 0.43 -3.37
C ILE A 25 -1.84 -0.34 -2.95
N ARG A 26 -1.23 -1.05 -3.90
CA ARG A 26 0.00 -1.81 -3.66
C ARG A 26 1.09 -1.34 -4.60
N VAL A 27 2.31 -1.22 -4.08
CA VAL A 27 3.51 -0.97 -4.87
C VAL A 27 4.56 -2.01 -4.49
N TYR A 28 5.28 -2.49 -5.49
CA TYR A 28 6.24 -3.58 -5.34
C TYR A 28 7.65 -3.05 -5.56
N VAL A 29 8.48 -3.17 -4.53
CA VAL A 29 9.84 -2.65 -4.50
C VAL A 29 10.81 -3.82 -4.44
N PRO A 30 11.63 -4.07 -5.46
CA PRO A 30 12.68 -5.08 -5.37
C PRO A 30 13.57 -4.82 -4.15
N ILE A 31 13.99 -5.90 -3.48
CA ILE A 31 14.79 -5.76 -2.26
C ILE A 31 16.10 -5.01 -2.51
N SER A 32 16.65 -5.10 -3.73
CA SER A 32 17.85 -4.37 -4.15
C SER A 32 17.63 -2.84 -4.15
N ARG A 33 16.37 -2.39 -4.15
CA ARG A 33 15.99 -0.96 -4.11
C ARG A 33 15.39 -0.54 -2.77
N ARG A 34 15.46 -1.40 -1.77
CA ARG A 34 14.90 -1.10 -0.44
C ARG A 34 15.40 0.22 0.12
N ARG A 35 16.68 0.54 -0.05
CA ARG A 35 17.26 1.79 0.44
C ARG A 35 16.69 3.01 -0.27
N VAL A 36 16.41 2.90 -1.57
CA VAL A 36 15.75 3.97 -2.32
C VAL A 36 14.37 4.23 -1.74
N ALA A 37 13.59 3.18 -1.51
CA ALA A 37 12.25 3.30 -0.91
C ALA A 37 12.31 3.87 0.51
N GLU A 38 13.19 3.36 1.37
CA GLU A 38 13.32 3.82 2.74
C GLU A 38 13.75 5.30 2.83
N GLY A 39 14.53 5.78 1.88
CA GLY A 39 14.94 7.17 1.78
C GLY A 39 13.98 8.07 1.00
N SER A 40 12.91 7.53 0.45
CA SER A 40 11.99 8.28 -0.40
C SER A 40 11.07 9.20 0.40
N LEU A 41 11.13 10.50 0.11
CA LEU A 41 10.19 11.45 0.67
C LEU A 41 8.76 11.19 0.15
N ALA A 42 8.64 10.77 -1.10
CA ALA A 42 7.34 10.45 -1.70
C ALA A 42 6.67 9.28 -0.97
N LEU A 43 7.42 8.20 -0.66
CA LEU A 43 6.88 7.09 0.12
C LEU A 43 6.45 7.56 1.52
N SER A 44 7.27 8.36 2.18
CA SER A 44 6.93 8.90 3.51
C SER A 44 5.65 9.72 3.48
N LYS A 45 5.46 10.55 2.45
CA LYS A 45 4.23 11.33 2.29
C LYS A 45 3.01 10.46 2.04
N ALA A 46 3.15 9.40 1.23
CA ALA A 46 2.08 8.44 1.01
C ALA A 46 1.68 7.75 2.33
N GLN A 47 2.65 7.33 3.13
CA GLN A 47 2.42 6.70 4.43
C GLN A 47 1.68 7.62 5.39
N LEU A 48 2.11 8.87 5.51
CA LEU A 48 1.46 9.87 6.36
C LEU A 48 0.03 10.16 5.92
N LEU A 49 -0.18 10.30 4.62
CA LEU A 49 -1.48 10.63 4.06
C LEU A 49 -2.47 9.47 4.19
N ALA A 50 -2.00 8.25 4.01
CA ALA A 50 -2.82 7.05 4.14
C ALA A 50 -3.18 6.74 5.60
N GLY A 51 -2.35 7.15 6.55
CA GLY A 51 -2.55 6.90 7.98
C GLY A 51 -2.22 5.49 8.44
N GLY A 52 -2.03 4.55 7.52
CA GLY A 52 -1.63 3.18 7.83
C GLY A 52 -1.18 2.45 6.58
N TRP A 53 -0.24 1.54 6.75
CA TRP A 53 0.31 0.76 5.64
C TRP A 53 0.89 -0.55 6.17
N THR A 54 1.03 -1.51 5.27
CA THR A 54 1.64 -2.81 5.57
C THR A 54 2.76 -3.04 4.57
N CYS A 55 3.85 -3.63 5.03
CA CYS A 55 4.92 -4.08 4.16
C CYS A 55 5.09 -5.58 4.32
N ARG A 56 5.05 -6.32 3.21
CA ARG A 56 5.25 -7.76 3.17
C ARG A 56 6.49 -8.08 2.36
N HIS A 57 7.25 -9.06 2.82
CA HIS A 57 8.39 -9.59 2.06
C HIS A 57 7.90 -10.80 1.27
N VAL A 58 7.91 -10.69 -0.06
CA VAL A 58 7.35 -11.70 -0.95
C VAL A 58 8.35 -12.05 -2.04
N ALA A 59 8.13 -13.17 -2.73
CA ALA A 59 8.88 -13.50 -3.92
C ALA A 59 8.14 -12.97 -5.14
N GLY A 60 8.84 -12.23 -5.99
CA GLY A 60 8.33 -11.77 -7.28
C GLY A 60 9.02 -12.48 -8.42
N GLY A 61 8.33 -12.59 -9.57
CA GLY A 61 8.90 -13.19 -10.76
C GLY A 61 8.46 -12.46 -12.01
N TRP A 62 9.32 -12.44 -13.00
CA TRP A 62 9.03 -11.84 -14.30
C TRP A 62 9.83 -12.52 -15.40
N LEU A 63 9.39 -12.33 -16.64
CA LEU A 63 10.09 -12.86 -17.80
C LEU A 63 10.95 -11.75 -18.42
N ALA A 64 12.24 -12.02 -18.54
CA ALA A 64 13.15 -11.17 -19.29
C ALA A 64 12.82 -11.22 -20.80
N PRO A 65 13.25 -10.22 -21.60
CA PRO A 65 13.05 -10.25 -23.05
C PRO A 65 13.62 -11.50 -23.72
N SER A 66 14.63 -12.13 -23.13
CA SER A 66 15.21 -13.40 -23.60
C SER A 66 14.29 -14.61 -23.37
N GLY A 67 13.18 -14.44 -22.64
CA GLY A 67 12.33 -15.54 -22.21
C GLY A 67 12.76 -16.21 -20.92
N GLN A 68 13.87 -15.77 -20.32
CA GLN A 68 14.34 -16.29 -19.05
C GLN A 68 13.41 -15.82 -17.90
N ALA A 69 13.00 -16.76 -17.05
CA ALA A 69 12.28 -16.42 -15.82
C ALA A 69 13.27 -15.92 -14.76
N ILE A 70 12.94 -14.75 -14.18
CA ILE A 70 13.73 -14.14 -13.12
C ILE A 70 12.87 -14.10 -11.87
N THR A 71 13.39 -14.62 -10.76
CA THR A 71 12.74 -14.57 -9.45
C THR A 71 13.59 -13.71 -8.53
N GLU A 72 12.96 -12.80 -7.83
CA GLU A 72 13.64 -11.91 -6.89
C GLU A 72 12.79 -11.66 -5.66
N PRO A 73 13.39 -11.41 -4.48
CA PRO A 73 12.65 -10.97 -3.33
C PRO A 73 12.18 -9.52 -3.52
N VAL A 74 10.97 -9.25 -3.06
CA VAL A 74 10.28 -7.97 -3.26
C VAL A 74 9.63 -7.54 -1.95
N ASP A 75 9.64 -6.25 -1.67
CA ASP A 75 8.82 -5.64 -0.63
C ASP A 75 7.50 -5.16 -1.25
N GLU A 76 6.39 -5.69 -0.76
CA GLU A 76 5.05 -5.24 -1.14
C GLU A 76 4.55 -4.26 -0.10
N TYR A 77 4.39 -3.00 -0.48
CA TYR A 77 3.72 -1.99 0.35
C TYR A 77 2.26 -1.94 -0.01
N GLU A 78 1.40 -2.06 0.99
CA GLU A 78 -0.05 -2.01 0.80
C GLU A 78 -0.64 -0.88 1.64
N PHE A 79 -1.49 -0.09 1.01
CA PHE A 79 -2.20 1.01 1.63
C PHE A 79 -3.70 0.80 1.49
N LEU A 80 -4.42 0.85 2.59
CA LEU A 80 -5.87 0.97 2.57
C LEU A 80 -6.21 2.44 2.80
N VAL A 81 -6.78 3.09 1.80
CA VAL A 81 -6.91 4.54 1.77
C VAL A 81 -8.37 4.93 1.55
N ASN A 82 -8.86 5.88 2.31
CA ASN A 82 -10.14 6.51 2.01
C ASN A 82 -10.14 7.03 0.57
N ARG A 83 -11.26 6.85 -0.13
CA ARG A 83 -11.33 7.15 -1.56
C ARG A 83 -11.05 8.62 -1.86
N ASP A 84 -11.39 9.52 -0.95
CA ASP A 84 -11.10 10.96 -1.09
C ASP A 84 -9.60 11.29 -1.07
N LYS A 85 -8.77 10.41 -0.48
CA LYS A 85 -7.31 10.58 -0.42
C LYS A 85 -6.55 9.68 -1.40
N ALA A 86 -7.24 8.75 -2.05
CA ALA A 86 -6.60 7.73 -2.88
C ALA A 86 -5.83 8.34 -4.05
N GLN A 87 -6.34 9.39 -4.68
CA GLN A 87 -5.65 10.05 -5.78
C GLN A 87 -4.33 10.67 -5.33
N ALA A 88 -4.29 11.32 -4.18
CA ALA A 88 -3.07 11.91 -3.65
C ALA A 88 -2.04 10.84 -3.25
N VAL A 89 -2.49 9.75 -2.63
CA VAL A 89 -1.59 8.62 -2.31
C VAL A 89 -1.01 8.02 -3.58
N ARG A 90 -1.84 7.79 -4.61
CA ARG A 90 -1.34 7.29 -5.91
C ARG A 90 -0.29 8.22 -6.51
N HIS A 91 -0.51 9.53 -6.43
CA HIS A 91 0.43 10.52 -6.94
C HIS A 91 1.82 10.35 -6.31
N TYR A 92 1.89 10.19 -4.99
CA TYR A 92 3.16 9.97 -4.30
C TYR A 92 3.78 8.61 -4.62
N LEU A 93 2.97 7.56 -4.77
CA LEU A 93 3.48 6.24 -5.13
C LEU A 93 3.96 6.18 -6.60
N ILE A 94 3.38 6.98 -7.49
CA ILE A 94 3.90 7.17 -8.84
C ILE A 94 5.27 7.87 -8.77
N ALA A 95 5.41 8.89 -7.92
CA ALA A 95 6.69 9.56 -7.72
C ALA A 95 7.77 8.59 -7.18
N LEU A 96 7.40 7.72 -6.24
CA LEU A 96 8.30 6.64 -5.79
C LEU A 96 8.69 5.73 -6.95
N SER A 97 7.72 5.35 -7.79
CA SER A 97 7.98 4.51 -8.96
C SER A 97 8.97 5.16 -9.93
N GLU A 98 8.85 6.46 -10.13
CA GLU A 98 9.81 7.22 -10.95
C GLU A 98 11.21 7.21 -10.33
N GLU A 99 11.32 7.32 -9.01
CA GLU A 99 12.61 7.21 -8.31
C GLU A 99 13.24 5.83 -8.53
N LEU A 100 12.44 4.77 -8.47
CA LEU A 100 12.91 3.40 -8.69
C LEU A 100 13.38 3.20 -10.14
N LEU A 101 12.64 3.72 -11.10
CA LEU A 101 13.05 3.69 -12.52
C LEU A 101 14.36 4.45 -12.72
N ALA A 102 14.50 5.62 -12.12
CA ALA A 102 15.74 6.41 -12.17
C ALA A 102 16.92 5.68 -11.53
N ALA A 103 16.66 4.83 -10.53
CA ALA A 103 17.69 4.00 -9.89
C ALA A 103 18.12 2.79 -10.73
N GLY A 104 17.42 2.51 -11.82
CA GLY A 104 17.79 1.45 -12.76
C GLY A 104 16.76 0.34 -12.95
N GLU A 105 15.59 0.41 -12.29
CA GLU A 105 14.53 -0.56 -12.55
C GLU A 105 13.95 -0.38 -13.94
N GLN A 106 13.59 -1.48 -14.60
CA GLN A 106 12.99 -1.43 -15.94
C GLN A 106 11.49 -1.22 -15.89
N ALA A 107 10.86 -1.66 -14.80
CA ALA A 107 9.43 -1.51 -14.58
C ALA A 107 9.12 -1.54 -13.08
N VAL A 108 8.04 -0.87 -12.70
CA VAL A 108 7.51 -0.88 -11.33
C VAL A 108 6.04 -1.22 -11.41
N LEU A 109 5.59 -2.20 -10.64
CA LEU A 109 4.18 -2.56 -10.57
C LEU A 109 3.49 -1.76 -9.47
N LEU A 110 2.47 -1.02 -9.87
CA LEU A 110 1.54 -0.33 -8.99
C LEU A 110 0.14 -0.84 -9.28
N VAL A 111 -0.55 -1.34 -8.27
CA VAL A 111 -1.90 -1.90 -8.43
C VAL A 111 -2.87 -1.09 -7.59
N VAL A 112 -3.97 -0.71 -8.19
CA VAL A 112 -5.06 -0.01 -7.51
C VAL A 112 -6.32 -0.87 -7.60
N LEU A 113 -6.86 -1.22 -6.44
CA LEU A 113 -8.08 -2.00 -6.33
C LEU A 113 -9.17 -1.12 -5.71
N HIS A 114 -10.24 -0.89 -6.46
CA HIS A 114 -11.39 -0.15 -5.97
C HIS A 114 -12.35 -1.08 -5.27
N SER A 115 -12.79 -0.69 -4.09
CA SER A 115 -13.85 -1.38 -3.37
C SER A 115 -15.19 -1.13 -4.09
N ARG A 116 -16.02 -2.17 -4.25
CA ARG A 116 -17.37 -2.04 -4.82
C ARG A 116 -18.41 -1.60 -3.81
N GLY A 117 -18.06 -1.61 -2.55
CA GLY A 117 -18.93 -1.20 -1.45
C GLY A 117 -18.09 -0.65 -0.32
N PRO A 118 -18.70 -0.37 0.82
CA PRO A 118 -17.95 0.12 1.97
C PRO A 118 -16.98 -0.94 2.49
N THR A 119 -15.82 -0.47 2.93
CA THR A 119 -14.87 -1.30 3.67
C THR A 119 -15.21 -1.22 5.15
N ILE A 120 -15.31 -2.37 5.80
CA ILE A 120 -15.61 -2.44 7.22
C ILE A 120 -14.29 -2.66 7.96
N THR A 121 -13.99 -1.76 8.89
CA THR A 121 -12.82 -1.89 9.75
C THR A 121 -13.26 -2.08 11.20
N TYR A 122 -12.53 -2.94 11.90
CA TYR A 122 -12.72 -3.17 13.33
C TYR A 122 -11.49 -2.67 14.06
N THR A 123 -11.68 -1.73 14.95
CA THR A 123 -10.59 -1.18 15.75
C THR A 123 -10.88 -1.44 17.23
N LEU A 124 -9.94 -2.05 17.91
CA LEU A 124 -10.01 -2.28 19.35
C LEU A 124 -9.44 -1.04 20.06
N SER A 125 -10.23 -0.47 20.91
CA SER A 125 -9.83 0.72 21.67
C SER A 125 -9.96 0.52 23.18
#